data_ee0d5ecb370c010d778bc018c10b723b
#
_entry.id   ee0d5ecb370c010d778bc018c10b723b
#
_cell.length_a   1.000
_cell.length_b   1.000
_cell.length_c   1.000
_cell.angle_alpha   90.00
_cell.angle_beta   90.00
_cell.angle_gamma   90.00
#
_symmetry.space_group_name_H-M   'P 1'
#
loop_
_entity.id
_entity.type
_entity.pdbx_description
1 polymer ?
#
loop_
_entity_poly.entity_id
_entity_poly.type
_entity_poly.pdbx_seq_one_letter_code
_entity_poly.pdbx_strand_id
1 'polypeptide(L)'
;LENLLRTEGNGSVTAEDVEALASWDAKAEPSKEIAFTPARVVMQDFTGVPCIVDLATMREAMAEIGGDPQKINPLAPAELVIDHSVIADVFGTPESFERNVEIEYQRNGERYQFLRWGQGAFSDFKVVPPGTGIVHQVNIEHLARVVFTREVATGSGESETLAYPDTLVG
;
A
#
# COMPACT_ATOMS: atom_id res chain seq x y z
N LEU A 1 2.92 6.62 19.37
CA LEU A 1 3.76 5.72 20.17
C LEU A 1 3.62 4.26 19.71
N GLU A 2 2.39 3.73 19.50
CA GLU A 2 2.18 2.37 19.00
C GLU A 2 2.99 2.11 17.72
N ASN A 3 2.92 3.02 16.76
CA ASN A 3 3.64 2.88 15.50
C ASN A 3 5.15 2.74 15.68
N LEU A 4 5.77 3.58 16.51
CA LEU A 4 7.20 3.49 16.80
C LEU A 4 7.57 2.19 17.52
N LEU A 5 6.77 1.77 18.52
CA LEU A 5 7.00 0.50 19.22
C LEU A 5 6.93 -0.71 18.26
N ARG A 6 5.99 -0.69 17.32
CA ARG A 6 5.81 -1.78 16.35
C ARG A 6 6.90 -1.83 15.29
N THR A 7 7.54 -0.70 15.00
CA THR A 7 8.54 -0.54 13.93
C THR A 7 9.96 -0.31 14.46
N GLU A 8 10.16 -0.31 15.77
CA GLU A 8 11.48 -0.21 16.38
C GLU A 8 12.41 -1.31 15.84
N GLY A 9 13.66 -0.94 15.57
CA GLY A 9 14.65 -1.85 15.01
C GLY A 9 14.56 -2.12 13.50
N ASN A 10 13.63 -1.49 12.78
CA ASN A 10 13.52 -1.63 11.31
C ASN A 10 14.57 -0.83 10.51
N GLY A 11 15.50 -0.16 11.19
CA GLY A 11 16.54 0.69 10.61
C GLY A 11 16.16 2.18 10.50
N SER A 12 14.89 2.53 10.69
CA SER A 12 14.40 3.91 10.65
C SER A 12 13.90 4.42 12.00
N VAL A 13 13.55 3.51 12.90
CA VAL A 13 13.04 3.81 14.25
C VAL A 13 13.96 3.17 15.29
N THR A 14 14.44 3.98 16.23
CA THR A 14 15.32 3.56 17.33
C THR A 14 14.57 3.58 18.66
N ALA A 15 15.14 2.93 19.67
CA ALA A 15 14.62 3.00 21.04
C ALA A 15 14.57 4.45 21.57
N GLU A 16 15.55 5.29 21.20
CA GLU A 16 15.56 6.71 21.54
C GLU A 16 14.38 7.50 20.97
N ASP A 17 13.87 7.10 19.79
CA ASP A 17 12.69 7.71 19.18
C ASP A 17 11.44 7.37 19.98
N VAL A 18 11.35 6.12 20.43
CA VAL A 18 10.26 5.64 21.31
C VAL A 18 10.26 6.40 22.64
N GLU A 19 11.41 6.52 23.28
CA GLU A 19 11.57 7.23 24.55
C GLU A 19 11.26 8.73 24.41
N ALA A 20 11.72 9.35 23.33
CA ALA A 20 11.45 10.76 23.05
C ALA A 20 9.95 11.03 22.88
N LEU A 21 9.24 10.17 22.17
CA LEU A 21 7.80 10.31 22.00
C LEU A 21 7.03 9.97 23.30
N ALA A 22 7.50 9.01 24.09
CA ALA A 22 6.89 8.67 25.37
C ALA A 22 6.99 9.81 26.40
N SER A 23 8.06 10.60 26.33
CA SER A 23 8.33 11.75 27.19
C SER A 23 7.96 13.11 26.54
N TRP A 24 7.24 13.10 25.43
CA TRP A 24 6.93 14.30 24.64
C TRP A 24 6.10 15.31 25.43
N ASP A 25 6.55 16.58 25.42
CA ASP A 25 5.82 17.73 25.96
C ASP A 25 5.19 18.53 24.81
N ALA A 26 3.88 18.58 24.78
CA ALA A 26 3.11 19.31 23.76
C ALA A 26 3.34 20.83 23.75
N LYS A 27 3.95 21.40 24.80
CA LYS A 27 4.23 22.84 24.94
C LYS A 27 5.68 23.20 24.60
N ALA A 28 6.56 22.19 24.48
CA ALA A 28 7.94 22.41 24.09
C ALA A 28 8.06 22.71 22.60
N GLU A 29 9.10 23.46 22.22
CA GLU A 29 9.43 23.63 20.81
C GLU A 29 9.84 22.28 20.19
N PRO A 30 9.33 21.93 18.98
CA PRO A 30 9.69 20.69 18.31
C PRO A 30 11.20 20.61 18.06
N SER A 31 11.84 19.54 18.52
CA SER A 31 13.31 19.38 18.43
C SER A 31 13.76 18.04 17.84
N LYS A 32 12.83 17.11 17.59
CA LYS A 32 13.16 15.77 17.09
C LYS A 32 12.20 15.35 15.98
N GLU A 33 12.76 14.82 14.90
CA GLU A 33 12.01 14.13 13.85
C GLU A 33 11.89 12.65 14.22
N ILE A 34 10.76 12.05 13.87
CA ILE A 34 10.50 10.63 14.01
C ILE A 34 10.03 10.05 12.67
N ALA A 35 10.38 8.81 12.39
CA ALA A 35 9.86 8.08 11.24
C ALA A 35 8.48 7.49 11.56
N PHE A 36 7.60 7.49 10.56
CA PHE A 36 6.28 6.88 10.65
C PHE A 36 6.10 5.87 9.51
N THR A 37 5.70 4.65 9.85
CA THR A 37 5.40 3.61 8.86
C THR A 37 3.89 3.35 8.86
N PRO A 38 3.16 3.69 7.79
CA PRO A 38 1.73 3.42 7.71
C PRO A 38 1.46 1.92 7.72
N ALA A 39 0.28 1.51 8.17
CA ALA A 39 -0.16 0.12 8.07
C ALA A 39 -0.34 -0.31 6.61
N ARG A 40 -0.70 0.64 5.74
CA ARG A 40 -0.80 0.45 4.28
C ARG A 40 -0.73 1.77 3.51
N VAL A 41 -0.43 1.63 2.22
CA VAL A 41 -0.45 2.71 1.23
C VAL A 41 -1.58 2.43 0.23
N VAL A 42 -2.41 3.43 -0.06
CA VAL A 42 -3.43 3.37 -1.11
C VAL A 42 -3.04 4.30 -2.24
N MET A 43 -3.00 3.77 -3.45
CA MET A 43 -2.63 4.51 -4.66
C MET A 43 -3.80 4.52 -5.65
N GLN A 44 -3.95 5.60 -6.36
CA GLN A 44 -4.79 5.65 -7.55
C GLN A 44 -3.99 5.20 -8.79
N ASP A 45 -4.67 4.91 -9.89
CA ASP A 45 -4.05 4.29 -11.07
C ASP A 45 -3.09 5.19 -11.85
N PHE A 46 -3.26 6.51 -11.85
CA PHE A 46 -2.35 7.41 -12.57
C PHE A 46 -0.97 7.52 -11.94
N THR A 47 -0.88 7.48 -10.62
CA THR A 47 0.39 7.54 -9.89
C THR A 47 0.87 6.17 -9.44
N GLY A 48 -0.03 5.23 -9.19
CA GLY A 48 0.29 3.89 -8.74
C GLY A 48 0.92 3.01 -9.82
N VAL A 49 0.45 3.09 -11.06
CA VAL A 49 1.04 2.31 -12.16
C VAL A 49 2.51 2.67 -12.38
N PRO A 50 2.91 3.96 -12.50
CA PRO A 50 4.33 4.34 -12.56
C PRO A 50 5.14 3.83 -11.36
N CYS A 51 4.59 3.87 -10.15
CA CYS A 51 5.27 3.34 -8.97
C CYS A 51 5.59 1.84 -9.10
N ILE A 52 4.67 1.04 -9.64
CA ILE A 52 4.92 -0.39 -9.87
C ILE A 52 5.91 -0.62 -11.01
N VAL A 53 5.92 0.26 -12.03
CA VAL A 53 6.95 0.25 -13.08
C VAL A 53 8.34 0.49 -12.47
N ASP A 54 8.47 1.46 -11.56
CA ASP A 54 9.73 1.72 -10.86
C ASP A 54 10.21 0.49 -10.06
N LEU A 55 9.32 -0.18 -9.33
CA LEU A 55 9.66 -1.42 -8.62
C LEU A 55 10.10 -2.54 -9.60
N ALA A 56 9.46 -2.66 -10.75
CA ALA A 56 9.87 -3.61 -11.78
C ALA A 56 11.27 -3.29 -12.32
N THR A 57 11.54 -2.02 -12.62
CA THR A 57 12.87 -1.54 -13.06
C THR A 57 13.94 -1.77 -11.99
N MET A 58 13.61 -1.56 -10.71
CA MET A 58 14.53 -1.88 -9.61
C MET A 58 14.86 -3.37 -9.55
N ARG A 59 13.92 -4.28 -9.87
CA ARG A 59 14.21 -5.72 -9.99
C ARG A 59 15.15 -6.02 -11.13
N GLU A 60 14.97 -5.39 -12.28
CA GLU A 60 15.89 -5.55 -13.43
C GLU A 60 17.30 -5.09 -13.07
N ALA A 61 17.44 -3.89 -12.50
CA ALA A 61 18.72 -3.37 -12.05
C ALA A 61 19.38 -4.26 -10.98
N MET A 62 18.59 -4.81 -10.04
CA MET A 62 19.08 -5.74 -9.03
C MET A 62 19.66 -7.02 -9.68
N ALA A 63 18.98 -7.55 -10.71
CA ALA A 63 19.47 -8.72 -11.45
C ALA A 63 20.76 -8.41 -12.21
N GLU A 64 20.86 -7.24 -12.86
CA GLU A 64 22.04 -6.80 -13.60
C GLU A 64 23.30 -6.70 -12.73
N ILE A 65 23.16 -6.25 -11.49
CA ILE A 65 24.27 -6.19 -10.52
C ILE A 65 24.55 -7.51 -9.80
N GLY A 66 23.81 -8.59 -10.15
CA GLY A 66 23.97 -9.93 -9.56
C GLY A 66 23.34 -10.10 -8.18
N GLY A 67 22.43 -9.20 -7.79
CA GLY A 67 21.65 -9.31 -6.58
C GLY A 67 20.39 -10.17 -6.76
N ASP A 68 19.62 -10.33 -5.67
CA ASP A 68 18.37 -11.08 -5.68
C ASP A 68 17.17 -10.14 -5.93
N PRO A 69 16.54 -10.18 -7.12
CA PRO A 69 15.38 -9.35 -7.44
C PRO A 69 14.17 -9.53 -6.50
N GLN A 70 14.05 -10.70 -5.86
CA GLN A 70 12.93 -10.99 -4.96
C GLN A 70 12.96 -10.15 -3.67
N LYS A 71 14.10 -9.52 -3.38
CA LYS A 71 14.21 -8.57 -2.26
C LYS A 71 13.51 -7.23 -2.52
N ILE A 72 13.21 -6.90 -3.79
CA ILE A 72 12.51 -5.68 -4.15
C ILE A 72 11.01 -5.91 -4.04
N ASN A 73 10.40 -5.36 -3.00
CA ASN A 73 8.97 -5.40 -2.70
C ASN A 73 8.54 -4.09 -2.03
N PRO A 74 7.26 -3.74 -2.01
CA PRO A 74 6.75 -2.69 -1.15
C PRO A 74 7.13 -2.94 0.31
N LEU A 75 7.57 -1.90 1.03
CA LEU A 75 7.94 -1.99 2.45
C LEU A 75 6.74 -1.93 3.40
N ALA A 76 5.58 -1.56 2.88
CA ALA A 76 4.28 -1.62 3.54
C ALA A 76 3.25 -2.18 2.55
N PRO A 77 2.15 -2.79 3.01
CA PRO A 77 1.08 -3.22 2.14
C PRO A 77 0.62 -2.08 1.23
N ALA A 78 0.61 -2.30 -0.07
CA ALA A 78 0.24 -1.32 -1.08
C ALA A 78 -0.98 -1.79 -1.87
N GLU A 79 -2.00 -0.95 -1.94
CA GLU A 79 -3.23 -1.20 -2.68
C GLU A 79 -3.39 -0.15 -3.77
N LEU A 80 -3.52 -0.60 -5.02
CA LEU A 80 -3.74 0.27 -6.18
C LEU A 80 -5.19 0.13 -6.63
N VAL A 81 -5.92 1.24 -6.64
CA VAL A 81 -7.33 1.27 -7.05
C VAL A 81 -7.44 1.83 -8.46
N ILE A 82 -8.04 1.06 -9.36
CA ILE A 82 -8.30 1.50 -10.73
C ILE A 82 -9.63 2.23 -10.76
N ASP A 83 -9.56 3.52 -11.02
CA ASP A 83 -10.68 4.43 -10.82
C ASP A 83 -10.61 5.65 -11.75
N HIS A 84 -9.58 6.46 -11.62
CA HIS A 84 -9.47 7.75 -12.29
C HIS A 84 -9.29 7.68 -13.82
N SER A 85 -8.85 6.54 -14.34
CA SER A 85 -8.71 6.34 -15.79
C SER A 85 -9.98 5.85 -16.48
N VAL A 86 -10.97 5.43 -15.71
CA VAL A 86 -12.23 4.92 -16.25
C VAL A 86 -13.07 6.06 -16.81
N ILE A 87 -13.50 5.93 -18.06
CA ILE A 87 -14.31 6.92 -18.77
C ILE A 87 -15.72 6.40 -18.94
N ALA A 88 -16.72 7.24 -18.70
CA ALA A 88 -18.12 6.94 -18.98
C ALA A 88 -18.43 7.15 -20.47
N ASP A 89 -18.08 6.18 -21.33
CA ASP A 89 -18.38 6.21 -22.76
C ASP A 89 -19.88 5.98 -23.05
N VAL A 90 -20.53 5.17 -22.22
CA VAL A 90 -21.96 4.88 -22.28
C VAL A 90 -22.62 5.36 -20.98
N PHE A 91 -23.77 6.00 -21.11
CA PHE A 91 -24.47 6.56 -19.96
C PHE A 91 -25.99 6.52 -20.13
N GLY A 92 -26.72 6.64 -19.03
CA GLY A 92 -28.18 6.80 -19.02
C GLY A 92 -28.97 5.51 -19.29
N THR A 93 -28.32 4.34 -19.30
CA THR A 93 -28.99 3.03 -19.46
C THR A 93 -28.59 2.07 -18.35
N PRO A 94 -29.39 1.04 -18.04
CA PRO A 94 -29.03 0.02 -17.06
C PRO A 94 -27.73 -0.71 -17.36
N GLU A 95 -27.39 -0.86 -18.63
CA GLU A 95 -26.22 -1.59 -19.10
C GLU A 95 -24.93 -0.74 -19.12
N SER A 96 -25.04 0.57 -18.87
CA SER A 96 -23.92 1.53 -18.96
C SER A 96 -22.74 1.11 -18.14
N PHE A 97 -22.96 0.62 -16.93
CA PHE A 97 -21.88 0.21 -16.02
C PHE A 97 -21.07 -0.94 -16.61
N GLU A 98 -21.73 -2.03 -16.96
CA GLU A 98 -21.05 -3.22 -17.52
C GLU A 98 -20.34 -2.88 -18.83
N ARG A 99 -20.98 -2.09 -19.68
CA ARG A 99 -20.41 -1.69 -20.96
C ARG A 99 -19.17 -0.83 -20.81
N ASN A 100 -19.16 0.10 -19.88
CA ASN A 100 -17.96 0.92 -19.60
C ASN A 100 -16.80 0.08 -19.06
N VAL A 101 -17.06 -0.90 -18.21
CA VAL A 101 -16.04 -1.83 -17.73
C VAL A 101 -15.44 -2.65 -18.88
N GLU A 102 -16.25 -3.16 -19.78
CA GLU A 102 -15.77 -3.87 -20.98
C GLU A 102 -14.86 -2.98 -21.85
N ILE A 103 -15.31 -1.74 -22.13
CA ILE A 103 -14.54 -0.78 -22.93
C ILE A 103 -13.20 -0.47 -22.25
N GLU A 104 -13.21 -0.30 -20.92
CA GLU A 104 -12.00 -0.05 -20.13
C GLU A 104 -10.99 -1.21 -20.27
N TYR A 105 -11.43 -2.44 -20.13
CA TYR A 105 -10.55 -3.61 -20.33
C TYR A 105 -10.03 -3.73 -21.77
N GLN A 106 -10.84 -3.39 -22.78
CA GLN A 106 -10.39 -3.37 -24.17
C GLN A 106 -9.35 -2.28 -24.43
N ARG A 107 -9.55 -1.10 -23.85
CA ARG A 107 -8.68 0.08 -24.02
C ARG A 107 -7.34 -0.07 -23.32
N ASN A 108 -7.33 -0.62 -22.12
CA ASN A 108 -6.18 -0.64 -21.21
C ASN A 108 -5.70 -2.06 -20.85
N GLY A 109 -5.94 -3.04 -21.72
CA GLY A 109 -5.63 -4.45 -21.48
C GLY A 109 -4.18 -4.73 -21.13
N GLU A 110 -3.22 -4.07 -21.79
CA GLU A 110 -1.77 -4.22 -21.48
C GLU A 110 -1.45 -3.75 -20.07
N ARG A 111 -1.99 -2.62 -19.63
CA ARG A 111 -1.83 -2.11 -18.27
C ARG A 111 -2.36 -3.09 -17.24
N TYR A 112 -3.51 -3.70 -17.48
CA TYR A 112 -4.10 -4.67 -16.57
C TYR A 112 -3.33 -5.98 -16.52
N GLN A 113 -2.74 -6.41 -17.65
CA GLN A 113 -1.84 -7.55 -17.66
C GLN A 113 -0.59 -7.29 -16.81
N PHE A 114 0.01 -6.09 -16.94
CA PHE A 114 1.13 -5.67 -16.13
C PHE A 114 0.79 -5.64 -14.64
N LEU A 115 -0.32 -5.04 -14.26
CA LEU A 115 -0.76 -4.98 -12.86
C LEU A 115 -1.08 -6.36 -12.29
N ARG A 116 -1.68 -7.25 -13.09
CA ARG A 116 -1.92 -8.64 -12.68
C ARG A 116 -0.61 -9.40 -12.44
N TRP A 117 0.38 -9.19 -13.32
CA TRP A 117 1.73 -9.69 -13.09
C TRP A 117 2.30 -9.15 -11.77
N GLY A 118 2.18 -7.86 -11.53
CA GLY A 118 2.68 -7.21 -10.31
C GLY A 118 2.12 -7.81 -9.03
N GLN A 119 0.81 -8.11 -8.99
CA GLN A 119 0.19 -8.79 -7.84
C GLN A 119 0.79 -10.17 -7.56
N GLY A 120 1.23 -10.88 -8.59
CA GLY A 120 1.87 -12.19 -8.44
C GLY A 120 3.37 -12.11 -8.18
N ALA A 121 4.01 -11.03 -8.63
CA ALA A 121 5.46 -10.84 -8.54
C ALA A 121 5.89 -10.20 -7.21
N PHE A 122 5.15 -9.22 -6.71
CA PHE A 122 5.46 -8.48 -5.50
C PHE A 122 4.68 -9.01 -4.30
N SER A 123 5.36 -9.14 -3.16
CA SER A 123 4.71 -9.31 -1.87
C SER A 123 4.00 -8.01 -1.49
N ASP A 124 2.91 -8.11 -0.73
CA ASP A 124 2.18 -6.95 -0.18
C ASP A 124 1.68 -5.93 -1.23
N PHE A 125 1.46 -6.38 -2.47
CA PHE A 125 0.85 -5.56 -3.51
C PHE A 125 -0.47 -6.15 -3.98
N LYS A 126 -1.51 -5.30 -4.01
CA LYS A 126 -2.86 -5.67 -4.41
C LYS A 126 -3.46 -4.64 -5.35
N VAL A 127 -4.23 -5.09 -6.33
CA VAL A 127 -4.97 -4.23 -7.26
C VAL A 127 -6.47 -4.39 -7.04
N VAL A 128 -7.16 -3.27 -6.92
CA VAL A 128 -8.63 -3.21 -6.91
C VAL A 128 -9.09 -2.92 -8.33
N PRO A 129 -9.90 -3.81 -8.95
CA PRO A 129 -10.27 -3.70 -10.36
C PRO A 129 -11.23 -2.52 -10.62
N PRO A 130 -11.38 -2.10 -11.89
CA PRO A 130 -12.34 -1.07 -12.27
C PRO A 130 -13.77 -1.47 -11.89
N GLY A 131 -14.61 -0.48 -11.60
CA GLY A 131 -16.01 -0.69 -11.23
C GLY A 131 -16.26 -1.04 -9.75
N THR A 132 -15.21 -1.09 -8.93
CA THR A 132 -15.35 -1.35 -7.48
C THR A 132 -15.70 -0.10 -6.67
N GLY A 133 -15.36 1.07 -7.16
CA GLY A 133 -15.62 2.36 -6.53
C GLY A 133 -14.39 3.26 -6.50
N ILE A 134 -14.56 4.53 -6.13
CA ILE A 134 -13.51 5.53 -6.17
C ILE A 134 -12.60 5.48 -4.92
N VAL A 135 -11.33 5.81 -5.13
CA VAL A 135 -10.28 5.69 -4.10
C VAL A 135 -10.43 6.69 -2.96
N HIS A 136 -10.98 7.88 -3.23
CA HIS A 136 -10.92 8.99 -2.27
C HIS A 136 -11.84 8.84 -1.06
N GLN A 137 -13.03 8.27 -1.23
CA GLN A 137 -14.01 8.21 -0.15
C GLN A 137 -14.60 6.80 0.00
N VAL A 138 -15.20 6.27 -1.04
CA VAL A 138 -15.93 5.00 -0.98
C VAL A 138 -14.99 3.82 -0.71
N ASN A 139 -13.80 3.82 -1.32
CA ASN A 139 -12.83 2.76 -1.10
C ASN A 139 -12.16 2.81 0.26
N ILE A 140 -12.05 3.99 0.87
CA ILE A 140 -11.58 4.08 2.26
C ILE A 140 -12.58 3.36 3.17
N GLU A 141 -13.87 3.58 3.01
CA GLU A 141 -14.91 2.91 3.79
C GLU A 141 -14.96 1.40 3.55
N HIS A 142 -14.84 0.95 2.30
CA HIS A 142 -14.89 -0.47 1.94
C HIS A 142 -13.59 -1.23 2.22
N LEU A 143 -12.44 -0.58 2.10
CA LEU A 143 -11.13 -1.21 2.24
C LEU A 143 -10.51 -0.97 3.61
N ALA A 144 -10.92 0.09 4.34
CA ALA A 144 -10.40 0.41 5.66
C ALA A 144 -10.88 -0.60 6.70
N ARG A 145 -9.95 -1.30 7.31
CA ARG A 145 -10.24 -2.35 8.31
C ARG A 145 -10.37 -1.83 9.73
N VAL A 146 -10.07 -0.55 9.96
CA VAL A 146 -9.97 0.09 11.27
C VAL A 146 -8.86 -0.49 12.13
N VAL A 147 -8.76 -1.82 12.20
CA VAL A 147 -7.72 -2.56 12.94
C VAL A 147 -7.13 -3.63 12.04
N PHE A 148 -5.81 -3.67 11.98
CA PHE A 148 -5.04 -4.78 11.43
C PHE A 148 -4.63 -5.75 12.52
N THR A 149 -4.51 -7.01 12.15
CA THR A 149 -3.89 -8.04 12.98
C THR A 149 -2.74 -8.71 12.24
N ARG A 150 -1.68 -9.05 12.97
CA ARG A 150 -0.53 -9.78 12.45
C ARG A 150 -0.02 -10.75 13.50
N GLU A 151 0.31 -11.96 13.05
CA GLU A 151 1.01 -12.93 13.89
C GLU A 151 2.50 -12.52 14.00
N VAL A 152 2.99 -12.47 15.21
CA VAL A 152 4.39 -12.20 15.51
C VAL A 152 4.96 -13.34 16.36
N ALA A 153 6.16 -13.79 16.00
CA ALA A 153 6.87 -14.77 16.79
C ALA A 153 7.39 -14.13 18.10
N THR A 154 7.09 -14.74 19.22
CA THR A 154 7.68 -14.36 20.51
C THR A 154 9.04 -15.01 20.71
N GLY A 155 9.84 -14.46 21.59
CA GLY A 155 11.15 -15.04 21.97
C GLY A 155 11.07 -16.43 22.59
N SER A 156 9.88 -16.88 22.99
CA SER A 156 9.61 -18.22 23.51
C SER A 156 9.30 -19.26 22.40
N GLY A 157 9.19 -18.84 21.12
CA GLY A 157 8.81 -19.70 20.00
C GLY A 157 7.30 -19.88 19.84
N GLU A 158 6.49 -19.18 20.62
CA GLU A 158 5.04 -19.08 20.44
C GLU A 158 4.72 -17.93 19.49
N SER A 159 3.54 -17.93 18.88
CA SER A 159 3.05 -16.79 18.11
C SER A 159 1.99 -16.04 18.92
N GLU A 160 2.04 -14.72 18.84
CA GLU A 160 1.02 -13.84 19.40
C GLU A 160 0.39 -13.00 18.29
N THR A 161 -0.90 -12.73 18.40
CA THR A 161 -1.61 -11.85 17.48
C THR A 161 -1.47 -10.41 17.96
N LEU A 162 -0.74 -9.61 17.19
CA LEU A 162 -0.62 -8.18 17.40
C LEU A 162 -1.76 -7.46 16.68
N ALA A 163 -2.52 -6.64 17.38
CA ALA A 163 -3.54 -5.75 16.84
C ALA A 163 -3.06 -4.30 16.82
N TYR A 164 -3.26 -3.59 15.72
CA TYR A 164 -2.85 -2.20 15.57
C TYR A 164 -3.78 -1.42 14.62
N PRO A 165 -3.83 -0.06 14.75
CA PRO A 165 -4.68 0.75 13.92
C PRO A 165 -4.35 0.65 12.42
N ASP A 166 -5.38 0.66 11.58
CA ASP A 166 -5.24 0.82 10.13
C ASP A 166 -4.89 2.28 9.81
N THR A 167 -3.60 2.59 9.84
CA THR A 167 -3.08 3.89 9.42
C THR A 167 -2.83 3.87 7.92
N LEU A 168 -3.46 4.79 7.20
CA LEU A 168 -3.46 4.83 5.75
C LEU A 168 -2.78 6.10 5.26
N VAL A 169 -1.91 5.94 4.25
CA VAL A 169 -1.34 7.03 3.45
C VAL A 169 -1.79 6.85 2.01
N GLY A 170 -2.35 7.90 1.43
CA GLY A 170 -2.80 7.97 0.05
C GLY A 170 -1.92 8.85 -0.81
#